data_d5dff3a741cf135d22d6ea3b975e2579
#
_entry.id   d5dff3a741cf135d22d6ea3b975e2579
#
_cell.length_a   1.000
_cell.length_b   1.000
_cell.length_c   1.000
_cell.angle_alpha   90.00
_cell.angle_beta   90.00
_cell.angle_gamma   90.00
#
_symmetry.space_group_name_H-M   'P 1'
#
loop_
_entity.id
_entity.type
_entity.pdbx_description
1 polymer ?
#
loop_
_entity_poly.entity_id
_entity_poly.type
_entity_poly.pdbx_seq_one_letter_code
_entity_poly.pdbx_strand_id
1 'polypeptide(L)'
;MSNRKLEYWVIPPETDAEFSAHMEAVLDLYAQPYDATRPVLCMDEQPVQLQKETRPPQPATAHHGQRVDYEYERAGTASIFMFTEPLVGWRQVSVRERRTKADWALEVAQVIEDRYGQDERVQLVCDNLNTHTIGAFYEAFEPEQARQLVRRIDFCYTPKHGSWLNIAENELSAMTRQCVNGRRFGDIETLRGETAAWASDVNSTQRGVDWQMKIDD
;
A
#
# COMPACT_ATOMS: atom_id res chain seq x y z
N MET A 1 -35.29 -3.45 11.10
CA MET A 1 -34.27 -4.52 11.03
C MET A 1 -32.91 -3.85 11.03
N SER A 2 -32.04 -4.15 12.00
CA SER A 2 -30.71 -3.52 12.07
C SER A 2 -29.79 -4.17 11.05
N ASN A 3 -29.03 -3.35 10.30
CA ASN A 3 -27.97 -3.77 9.34
C ASN A 3 -26.81 -4.56 9.97
N ARG A 4 -26.94 -5.00 11.21
CA ARG A 4 -25.90 -5.71 11.99
C ARG A 4 -25.79 -7.20 11.71
N LYS A 5 -26.43 -7.73 10.67
CA LYS A 5 -26.40 -9.17 10.31
C LYS A 5 -25.86 -9.45 8.92
N LEU A 6 -25.09 -8.53 8.33
CA LEU A 6 -24.33 -8.80 7.11
C LEU A 6 -22.91 -9.16 7.52
N GLU A 7 -22.54 -10.40 7.31
CA GLU A 7 -21.18 -10.90 7.36
C GLU A 7 -20.73 -11.13 5.92
N TYR A 8 -19.54 -10.66 5.60
CA TYR A 8 -18.93 -10.87 4.28
C TYR A 8 -18.03 -12.11 4.35
N TRP A 9 -18.06 -12.90 3.31
CA TRP A 9 -17.10 -14.00 3.15
C TRP A 9 -15.69 -13.42 3.06
N VAL A 10 -14.79 -13.93 3.89
CA VAL A 10 -13.35 -13.62 3.80
C VAL A 10 -12.74 -14.48 2.69
N ILE A 11 -13.12 -15.74 2.64
CA ILE A 11 -12.77 -16.67 1.55
C ILE A 11 -14.06 -16.93 0.76
N PRO A 12 -14.11 -16.65 -0.55
CA PRO A 12 -15.28 -16.94 -1.36
C PRO A 12 -15.66 -18.44 -1.31
N PRO A 13 -16.95 -18.78 -1.24
CA PRO A 13 -17.37 -20.21 -1.16
C PRO A 13 -17.01 -21.02 -2.40
N GLU A 14 -16.84 -20.37 -3.57
CA GLU A 14 -16.43 -20.98 -4.82
C GLU A 14 -15.02 -20.50 -5.18
N THR A 15 -14.01 -21.02 -4.48
CA THR A 15 -12.61 -20.77 -4.80
C THR A 15 -12.14 -21.77 -5.85
N ASP A 16 -11.44 -21.27 -6.86
CA ASP A 16 -10.76 -22.12 -7.82
C ASP A 16 -9.36 -22.55 -7.35
N ALA A 17 -8.75 -23.48 -8.07
CA ALA A 17 -7.42 -23.99 -7.72
C ALA A 17 -6.34 -22.88 -7.78
N GLU A 18 -6.52 -21.86 -8.62
CA GLU A 18 -5.58 -20.74 -8.74
C GLU A 18 -5.67 -19.81 -7.52
N PHE A 19 -6.89 -19.57 -7.02
CA PHE A 19 -7.07 -18.84 -5.75
C PHE A 19 -6.32 -19.52 -4.62
N SER A 20 -6.54 -20.85 -4.45
CA SER A 20 -5.87 -21.61 -3.39
C SER A 20 -4.36 -21.57 -3.53
N ALA A 21 -3.83 -21.78 -4.72
CA ALA A 21 -2.38 -21.76 -4.97
C ALA A 21 -1.74 -20.40 -4.62
N HIS A 22 -2.37 -19.28 -5.00
CA HIS A 22 -1.87 -17.95 -4.64
C HIS A 22 -2.01 -17.65 -3.16
N MET A 23 -3.13 -18.07 -2.53
CA MET A 23 -3.34 -17.91 -1.09
C MET A 23 -2.27 -18.67 -0.29
N GLU A 24 -2.08 -19.95 -0.57
CA GLU A 24 -1.07 -20.77 0.08
C GLU A 24 0.34 -20.21 -0.09
N ALA A 25 0.70 -19.73 -1.31
CA ALA A 25 2.00 -19.12 -1.56
C ALA A 25 2.26 -17.88 -0.68
N VAL A 26 1.25 -17.03 -0.46
CA VAL A 26 1.35 -15.87 0.42
C VAL A 26 1.44 -16.29 1.89
N LEU A 27 0.64 -17.27 2.33
CA LEU A 27 0.65 -17.76 3.70
C LEU A 27 1.97 -18.46 4.04
N ASP A 28 2.50 -19.28 3.13
CA ASP A 28 3.81 -19.90 3.27
C ASP A 28 4.93 -18.86 3.39
N LEU A 29 4.82 -17.77 2.60
CA LEU A 29 5.78 -16.67 2.67
C LEU A 29 5.75 -15.99 4.04
N TYR A 30 4.56 -15.72 4.59
CA TYR A 30 4.42 -15.06 5.89
C TYR A 30 4.77 -15.99 7.08
N ALA A 31 4.73 -17.29 6.89
CA ALA A 31 5.14 -18.27 7.90
C ALA A 31 6.68 -18.39 8.02
N GLN A 32 7.44 -17.86 7.05
CA GLN A 32 8.90 -17.91 7.09
C GLN A 32 9.48 -16.95 8.15
N PRO A 33 10.56 -17.36 8.84
CA PRO A 33 11.28 -16.43 9.69
C PRO A 33 11.91 -15.31 8.86
N TYR A 34 12.17 -14.16 9.49
CA TYR A 34 12.83 -13.05 8.83
C TYR A 34 14.20 -13.44 8.27
N ASP A 35 14.42 -13.16 7.00
CA ASP A 35 15.71 -13.31 6.30
C ASP A 35 16.10 -11.96 5.67
N ALA A 36 17.18 -11.35 6.18
CA ALA A 36 17.68 -10.07 5.69
C ALA A 36 18.17 -10.13 4.24
N THR A 37 18.54 -11.32 3.73
CA THR A 37 18.98 -11.49 2.33
C THR A 37 17.82 -11.68 1.36
N ARG A 38 16.63 -12.00 1.90
CA ARG A 38 15.39 -12.20 1.16
C ARG A 38 14.18 -11.58 1.92
N PRO A 39 14.20 -10.27 2.18
CA PRO A 39 13.13 -9.61 2.92
C PRO A 39 11.79 -9.70 2.19
N VAL A 40 10.71 -9.78 2.97
CA VAL A 40 9.34 -9.71 2.45
C VAL A 40 8.90 -8.25 2.43
N LEU A 41 8.60 -7.74 1.24
CA LEU A 41 8.07 -6.41 1.01
C LEU A 41 6.65 -6.52 0.49
N CYS A 42 5.68 -5.95 1.18
CA CYS A 42 4.32 -5.83 0.70
C CYS A 42 4.10 -4.44 0.13
N MET A 43 3.37 -4.34 -1.00
CA MET A 43 3.00 -3.05 -1.57
C MET A 43 1.55 -3.02 -2.01
N ASP A 44 0.95 -1.84 -1.93
CA ASP A 44 -0.40 -1.58 -2.43
C ASP A 44 -0.58 -0.09 -2.73
N GLU A 45 -1.64 0.27 -3.46
CA GLU A 45 -1.91 1.65 -3.83
C GLU A 45 -3.37 2.06 -3.61
N GLN A 46 -3.54 3.33 -3.22
CA GLN A 46 -4.85 3.91 -2.97
C GLN A 46 -5.01 5.26 -3.67
N PRO A 47 -6.07 5.45 -4.50
CA PRO A 47 -6.37 6.75 -5.07
C PRO A 47 -6.97 7.69 -4.00
N VAL A 48 -6.59 8.96 -4.06
CA VAL A 48 -7.12 10.02 -3.21
C VAL A 48 -7.60 11.17 -4.08
N GLN A 49 -8.83 11.66 -3.84
CA GLN A 49 -9.33 12.87 -4.46
C GLN A 49 -8.80 14.09 -3.72
N LEU A 50 -8.08 14.97 -4.42
CA LEU A 50 -7.67 16.26 -3.89
C LEU A 50 -8.85 17.22 -3.88
N GLN A 51 -8.99 17.95 -2.76
CA GLN A 51 -10.13 18.84 -2.51
C GLN A 51 -9.64 20.13 -1.87
N LYS A 52 -9.93 21.27 -2.53
CA LYS A 52 -9.69 22.60 -1.97
C LYS A 52 -10.90 23.10 -1.17
N GLU A 53 -10.61 23.81 -0.10
CA GLU A 53 -11.64 24.51 0.64
C GLU A 53 -12.20 25.68 -0.19
N THR A 54 -13.52 25.82 -0.27
CA THR A 54 -14.18 26.98 -0.91
C THR A 54 -14.13 28.20 0.00
N ARG A 55 -14.07 27.99 1.32
CA ARG A 55 -13.98 29.03 2.36
C ARG A 55 -13.02 28.60 3.45
N PRO A 56 -12.25 29.53 4.03
CA PRO A 56 -11.38 29.20 5.17
C PRO A 56 -12.16 28.53 6.31
N PRO A 57 -11.70 27.42 6.87
CA PRO A 57 -12.30 26.81 8.03
C PRO A 57 -12.31 27.77 9.22
N GLN A 58 -13.37 27.76 10.00
CA GLN A 58 -13.43 28.50 11.27
C GLN A 58 -12.87 27.61 12.37
N PRO A 59 -11.90 28.08 13.16
CA PRO A 59 -11.30 27.29 14.24
C PRO A 59 -12.33 26.96 15.31
N ALA A 60 -12.09 25.88 16.06
CA ALA A 60 -12.87 25.53 17.23
C ALA A 60 -12.75 26.62 18.30
N THR A 61 -13.83 26.85 19.02
CA THR A 61 -13.88 27.77 20.18
C THR A 61 -14.43 27.03 21.41
N ALA A 62 -14.48 27.69 22.57
CA ALA A 62 -15.10 27.10 23.77
C ALA A 62 -16.58 26.75 23.58
N HIS A 63 -17.27 27.37 22.60
CA HIS A 63 -18.72 27.26 22.41
C HIS A 63 -19.10 26.41 21.19
N HIS A 64 -18.17 26.09 20.29
CA HIS A 64 -18.44 25.25 19.12
C HIS A 64 -17.17 24.57 18.61
N GLY A 65 -17.32 23.39 18.00
CA GLY A 65 -16.25 22.71 17.27
C GLY A 65 -15.81 23.48 16.00
N GLN A 66 -14.73 23.04 15.41
CA GLN A 66 -14.28 23.57 14.12
C GLN A 66 -15.42 23.48 13.09
N ARG A 67 -15.62 24.54 12.32
CA ARG A 67 -16.60 24.59 11.23
C ARG A 67 -15.87 24.64 9.91
N VAL A 68 -16.21 23.67 9.04
CA VAL A 68 -15.75 23.60 7.65
C VAL A 68 -16.96 23.71 6.73
N ASP A 69 -16.77 24.27 5.55
CA ASP A 69 -17.83 24.29 4.55
C ASP A 69 -18.06 22.86 4.06
N TYR A 70 -19.32 22.50 3.77
CA TYR A 70 -19.62 21.22 3.13
C TYR A 70 -19.24 21.21 1.64
N GLU A 71 -19.16 22.40 1.01
CA GLU A 71 -18.70 22.55 -0.36
C GLU A 71 -17.18 22.47 -0.45
N TYR A 72 -16.71 21.93 -1.55
CA TYR A 72 -15.29 21.88 -1.89
C TYR A 72 -15.07 21.95 -3.39
N GLU A 73 -13.90 22.40 -3.81
CA GLU A 73 -13.46 22.34 -5.20
C GLU A 73 -12.61 21.11 -5.43
N ARG A 74 -12.89 20.36 -6.51
CA ARG A 74 -12.04 19.25 -6.93
C ARG A 74 -10.71 19.78 -7.47
N ALA A 75 -9.61 19.32 -6.90
CA ALA A 75 -8.25 19.73 -7.25
C ALA A 75 -7.44 18.63 -7.95
N GLY A 76 -8.13 17.64 -8.51
CA GLY A 76 -7.52 16.49 -9.17
C GLY A 76 -7.55 15.22 -8.30
N THR A 77 -6.75 14.26 -8.69
CA THR A 77 -6.55 13.00 -7.97
C THR A 77 -5.05 12.76 -7.78
N ALA A 78 -4.70 12.08 -6.71
CA ALA A 78 -3.37 11.55 -6.47
C ALA A 78 -3.48 10.07 -6.14
N SER A 79 -2.39 9.33 -6.25
CA SER A 79 -2.28 7.93 -5.83
C SER A 79 -1.19 7.80 -4.78
N ILE A 80 -1.54 7.19 -3.67
CA ILE A 80 -0.62 6.85 -2.60
C ILE A 80 -0.11 5.44 -2.88
N PHE A 81 1.21 5.26 -2.83
CA PHE A 81 1.89 3.97 -2.88
C PHE A 81 2.42 3.66 -1.48
N MET A 82 2.00 2.53 -0.94
CA MET A 82 2.41 2.04 0.36
C MET A 82 3.32 0.84 0.20
N PHE A 83 4.49 0.91 0.81
CA PHE A 83 5.40 -0.22 0.96
C PHE A 83 5.60 -0.53 2.44
N THR A 84 5.62 -1.81 2.79
CA THR A 84 5.89 -2.23 4.17
C THR A 84 6.69 -3.52 4.22
N GLU A 85 7.67 -3.57 5.12
CA GLU A 85 8.29 -4.82 5.59
C GLU A 85 7.60 -5.24 6.88
N PRO A 86 6.68 -6.20 6.84
CA PRO A 86 5.84 -6.54 7.99
C PRO A 86 6.60 -6.95 9.23
N LEU A 87 7.63 -7.79 9.08
CA LEU A 87 8.38 -8.35 10.21
C LEU A 87 9.31 -7.33 10.87
N VAL A 88 9.82 -6.37 10.09
CA VAL A 88 10.72 -5.30 10.59
C VAL A 88 9.94 -4.11 11.14
N GLY A 89 8.69 -3.97 10.74
CA GLY A 89 7.87 -2.83 11.13
C GLY A 89 8.27 -1.54 10.42
N TRP A 90 8.71 -1.62 9.15
CA TRP A 90 9.07 -0.48 8.34
C TRP A 90 8.01 -0.18 7.29
N ARG A 91 7.79 1.11 7.03
CA ARG A 91 6.88 1.62 6.00
C ARG A 91 7.53 2.73 5.21
N GLN A 92 7.22 2.77 3.92
CA GLN A 92 7.47 3.91 3.04
C GLN A 92 6.18 4.27 2.31
N VAL A 93 5.93 5.57 2.24
CA VAL A 93 4.77 6.11 1.52
C VAL A 93 5.27 7.11 0.50
N SER A 94 4.82 6.96 -0.73
CA SER A 94 5.03 7.95 -1.78
C SER A 94 3.70 8.35 -2.42
N VAL A 95 3.66 9.51 -3.07
CA VAL A 95 2.44 10.04 -3.68
C VAL A 95 2.76 10.54 -5.09
N ARG A 96 2.00 10.02 -6.08
CA ARG A 96 2.07 10.41 -7.49
C ARG A 96 0.75 10.96 -8.00
N GLU A 97 0.79 11.69 -9.08
CA GLU A 97 -0.42 12.16 -9.78
C GLU A 97 -1.16 11.00 -10.46
N ARG A 98 -0.45 9.96 -10.85
CA ARG A 98 -0.96 8.81 -11.60
C ARG A 98 -0.44 7.50 -11.00
N ARG A 99 -1.06 6.39 -11.44
CA ARG A 99 -0.66 5.01 -11.12
C ARG A 99 -0.63 4.16 -12.40
N THR A 100 0.15 4.59 -13.36
CA THR A 100 0.41 3.79 -14.57
C THR A 100 1.37 2.64 -14.26
N LYS A 101 1.54 1.72 -15.19
CA LYS A 101 2.55 0.65 -15.10
C LYS A 101 3.94 1.23 -14.84
N ALA A 102 4.30 2.31 -15.56
CA ALA A 102 5.58 2.96 -15.40
C ALA A 102 5.70 3.61 -14.00
N ASP A 103 4.65 4.27 -13.50
CA ASP A 103 4.66 4.85 -12.15
C ASP A 103 4.89 3.77 -11.09
N TRP A 104 4.20 2.64 -11.20
CA TRP A 104 4.38 1.50 -10.30
C TRP A 104 5.81 0.95 -10.36
N ALA A 105 6.35 0.71 -11.56
CA ALA A 105 7.70 0.17 -11.72
C ALA A 105 8.77 1.13 -11.17
N LEU A 106 8.58 2.45 -11.33
CA LEU A 106 9.47 3.47 -10.77
C LEU A 106 9.46 3.47 -9.25
N GLU A 107 8.27 3.33 -8.62
CA GLU A 107 8.16 3.27 -7.16
C GLU A 107 8.81 2.01 -6.58
N VAL A 108 8.54 0.85 -7.19
CA VAL A 108 9.16 -0.42 -6.77
C VAL A 108 10.67 -0.35 -6.93
N ALA A 109 11.17 0.15 -8.06
CA ALA A 109 12.61 0.28 -8.31
C ALA A 109 13.27 1.20 -7.27
N GLN A 110 12.66 2.36 -6.99
CA GLN A 110 13.18 3.30 -6.01
C GLN A 110 13.32 2.66 -4.62
N VAL A 111 12.28 1.96 -4.15
CA VAL A 111 12.33 1.27 -2.85
C VAL A 111 13.43 0.21 -2.83
N ILE A 112 13.58 -0.57 -3.91
CA ILE A 112 14.60 -1.61 -4.01
C ILE A 112 16.00 -1.03 -4.01
N GLU A 113 16.23 0.07 -4.74
CA GLU A 113 17.54 0.71 -4.85
C GLU A 113 17.93 1.46 -3.57
N ASP A 114 16.97 2.14 -2.93
CA ASP A 114 17.23 2.97 -1.74
C ASP A 114 17.42 2.14 -0.46
N ARG A 115 16.75 0.98 -0.37
CA ARG A 115 16.68 0.23 0.88
C ARG A 115 17.51 -1.04 0.90
N TYR A 116 17.65 -1.72 -0.22
CA TYR A 116 18.23 -3.06 -0.27
C TYR A 116 19.58 -3.08 -0.98
N GLY A 117 20.52 -3.87 -0.46
CA GLY A 117 21.83 -4.10 -1.09
C GLY A 117 21.71 -4.75 -2.47
N GLN A 118 22.76 -4.62 -3.30
CA GLN A 118 22.74 -5.11 -4.68
C GLN A 118 22.57 -6.63 -4.80
N ASP A 119 22.99 -7.37 -3.78
CA ASP A 119 22.93 -8.84 -3.75
C ASP A 119 21.66 -9.37 -3.08
N GLU A 120 20.82 -8.49 -2.53
CA GLU A 120 19.57 -8.86 -1.87
C GLU A 120 18.46 -9.07 -2.89
N ARG A 121 17.65 -10.11 -2.64
CA ARG A 121 16.45 -10.43 -3.43
C ARG A 121 15.22 -10.19 -2.57
N VAL A 122 14.32 -9.36 -3.06
CA VAL A 122 13.11 -8.96 -2.36
C VAL A 122 11.94 -9.86 -2.77
N GLN A 123 11.24 -10.42 -1.81
CA GLN A 123 9.99 -11.14 -2.02
C GLN A 123 8.84 -10.12 -2.00
N LEU A 124 8.36 -9.72 -3.19
CA LEU A 124 7.37 -8.66 -3.33
C LEU A 124 5.96 -9.23 -3.35
N VAL A 125 5.20 -8.96 -2.29
CA VAL A 125 3.76 -9.27 -2.23
C VAL A 125 2.98 -8.07 -2.77
N CYS A 126 2.18 -8.29 -3.80
CA CYS A 126 1.29 -7.29 -4.39
C CYS A 126 0.05 -7.96 -4.99
N ASP A 127 -0.95 -7.18 -5.34
CA ASP A 127 -2.11 -7.68 -6.06
C ASP A 127 -1.78 -8.00 -7.54
N ASN A 128 -2.59 -8.86 -8.14
CA ASN A 128 -2.39 -9.30 -9.51
C ASN A 128 -3.09 -8.37 -10.52
N LEU A 129 -2.82 -7.07 -10.43
CA LEU A 129 -3.30 -6.09 -11.40
C LEU A 129 -2.48 -6.12 -12.70
N ASN A 130 -3.12 -5.74 -13.81
CA ASN A 130 -2.45 -5.62 -15.11
C ASN A 130 -1.30 -4.60 -15.12
N THR A 131 -1.23 -3.73 -14.12
CA THR A 131 -0.16 -2.75 -13.92
C THR A 131 1.05 -3.36 -13.21
N HIS A 132 0.88 -4.42 -12.42
CA HIS A 132 1.90 -5.03 -11.57
C HIS A 132 2.58 -6.21 -12.28
N THR A 133 3.26 -5.93 -13.35
CA THR A 133 3.88 -6.96 -14.20
C THR A 133 5.37 -6.70 -14.42
N ILE A 134 6.11 -7.77 -14.70
CA ILE A 134 7.52 -7.66 -15.12
C ILE A 134 7.66 -6.70 -16.32
N GLY A 135 6.69 -6.72 -17.25
CA GLY A 135 6.68 -5.84 -18.43
C GLY A 135 6.68 -4.35 -18.07
N ALA A 136 6.13 -3.97 -16.91
CA ALA A 136 6.11 -2.57 -16.46
C ALA A 136 7.52 -1.99 -16.29
N PHE A 137 8.49 -2.81 -15.85
CA PHE A 137 9.90 -2.38 -15.75
C PHE A 137 10.51 -2.10 -17.12
N TYR A 138 10.17 -2.88 -18.14
CA TYR A 138 10.66 -2.66 -19.50
C TYR A 138 9.95 -1.50 -20.20
N GLU A 139 8.79 -1.05 -19.71
CA GLU A 139 8.15 0.20 -20.13
C GLU A 139 8.77 1.44 -19.45
N ALA A 140 9.32 1.28 -18.23
CA ALA A 140 9.83 2.39 -17.43
C ALA A 140 11.35 2.60 -17.54
N PHE A 141 12.12 1.56 -17.85
CA PHE A 141 13.58 1.56 -17.85
C PHE A 141 14.16 0.99 -19.13
N GLU A 142 15.42 1.33 -19.40
CA GLU A 142 16.18 0.68 -20.46
C GLU A 142 16.31 -0.84 -20.19
N PRO A 143 16.34 -1.69 -21.23
CA PRO A 143 16.25 -3.15 -21.07
C PRO A 143 17.30 -3.76 -20.12
N GLU A 144 18.50 -3.22 -20.06
CA GLU A 144 19.55 -3.73 -19.17
C GLU A 144 19.22 -3.42 -17.70
N GLN A 145 18.78 -2.21 -17.39
CA GLN A 145 18.36 -1.79 -16.05
C GLN A 145 17.12 -2.56 -15.61
N ALA A 146 16.11 -2.67 -16.49
CA ALA A 146 14.89 -3.44 -16.21
C ALA A 146 15.23 -4.89 -15.83
N ARG A 147 16.14 -5.52 -16.58
CA ARG A 147 16.61 -6.90 -16.31
C ARG A 147 17.30 -7.03 -14.96
N GLN A 148 18.15 -6.07 -14.60
CA GLN A 148 18.85 -6.07 -13.31
C GLN A 148 17.85 -5.93 -12.15
N LEU A 149 16.87 -5.02 -12.24
CA LEU A 149 15.83 -4.84 -11.24
C LEU A 149 14.95 -6.09 -11.09
N VAL A 150 14.44 -6.62 -12.19
CA VAL A 150 13.55 -7.80 -12.17
C VAL A 150 14.24 -9.03 -11.57
N ARG A 151 15.54 -9.21 -11.76
CA ARG A 151 16.30 -10.32 -11.15
C ARG A 151 16.39 -10.25 -9.63
N ARG A 152 16.15 -9.08 -9.06
CA ARG A 152 16.15 -8.84 -7.61
C ARG A 152 14.76 -9.02 -6.98
N ILE A 153 13.72 -9.31 -7.77
CA ILE A 153 12.35 -9.39 -7.29
C ILE A 153 11.81 -10.81 -7.50
N ASP A 154 11.37 -11.43 -6.43
CA ASP A 154 10.55 -12.63 -6.45
C ASP A 154 9.09 -12.21 -6.23
N PHE A 155 8.26 -12.23 -7.28
CA PHE A 155 6.87 -11.80 -7.21
C PHE A 155 6.01 -12.85 -6.51
N CYS A 156 5.23 -12.42 -5.52
CA CYS A 156 4.21 -13.20 -4.85
C CYS A 156 2.87 -12.47 -4.97
N TYR A 157 2.02 -12.91 -5.90
CA TYR A 157 0.74 -12.26 -6.15
C TYR A 157 -0.34 -12.77 -5.21
N THR A 158 -1.14 -11.86 -4.64
CA THR A 158 -2.35 -12.25 -3.92
C THR A 158 -3.40 -12.79 -4.88
N PRO A 159 -4.26 -13.72 -4.44
CA PRO A 159 -5.32 -14.24 -5.28
C PRO A 159 -6.33 -13.12 -5.62
N LYS A 160 -7.03 -13.29 -6.73
CA LYS A 160 -8.13 -12.40 -7.10
C LYS A 160 -9.19 -12.43 -5.98
N HIS A 161 -9.61 -11.27 -5.51
CA HIS A 161 -10.50 -11.10 -4.36
C HIS A 161 -9.90 -11.52 -2.99
N GLY A 162 -8.57 -11.67 -2.93
CA GLY A 162 -7.82 -11.98 -1.70
C GLY A 162 -6.93 -10.83 -1.24
N SER A 163 -7.30 -9.58 -1.49
CA SER A 163 -6.51 -8.39 -1.12
C SER A 163 -6.24 -8.31 0.39
N TRP A 164 -7.12 -8.87 1.23
CA TRP A 164 -6.94 -8.97 2.68
C TRP A 164 -5.66 -9.73 3.10
N LEU A 165 -5.08 -10.54 2.21
CA LEU A 165 -3.77 -11.18 2.41
C LEU A 165 -2.62 -10.20 2.24
N ASN A 166 -2.83 -9.06 1.57
CA ASN A 166 -1.80 -8.06 1.40
C ASN A 166 -1.70 -7.17 2.66
N ILE A 167 -0.63 -7.33 3.42
CA ILE A 167 -0.41 -6.53 4.64
C ILE A 167 -0.33 -5.02 4.33
N ALA A 168 0.10 -4.63 3.15
CA ALA A 168 0.10 -3.21 2.75
C ALA A 168 -1.32 -2.60 2.71
N GLU A 169 -2.37 -3.37 2.42
CA GLU A 169 -3.78 -2.92 2.52
C GLU A 169 -4.14 -2.54 3.96
N ASN A 170 -3.69 -3.32 4.95
CA ASN A 170 -3.90 -3.01 6.36
C ASN A 170 -3.20 -1.70 6.76
N GLU A 171 -1.99 -1.46 6.27
CA GLU A 171 -1.23 -0.23 6.51
C GLU A 171 -1.88 0.97 5.81
N LEU A 172 -2.37 0.83 4.57
CA LEU A 172 -3.16 1.86 3.88
C LEU A 172 -4.43 2.21 4.67
N SER A 173 -5.12 1.19 5.20
CA SER A 173 -6.30 1.39 6.05
C SER A 173 -5.96 2.13 7.35
N ALA A 174 -4.83 1.81 7.98
CA ALA A 174 -4.35 2.50 9.18
C ALA A 174 -4.00 3.96 8.88
N MET A 175 -3.22 4.21 7.82
CA MET A 175 -2.87 5.55 7.37
C MET A 175 -4.12 6.36 7.01
N THR A 176 -5.06 5.77 6.28
CA THR A 176 -6.31 6.44 5.94
C THR A 176 -7.06 6.91 7.18
N ARG A 177 -7.21 6.05 8.19
CA ARG A 177 -7.89 6.41 9.44
C ARG A 177 -7.16 7.48 10.24
N GLN A 178 -5.82 7.44 10.27
CA GLN A 178 -5.00 8.27 11.14
C GLN A 178 -4.58 9.60 10.49
N CYS A 179 -4.42 9.60 9.17
CA CYS A 179 -3.84 10.74 8.45
C CYS A 179 -4.81 11.36 7.42
N VAL A 180 -5.58 10.56 6.68
CA VAL A 180 -6.32 11.05 5.50
C VAL A 180 -7.79 11.30 5.80
N ASN A 181 -8.44 10.43 6.57
CA ASN A 181 -9.87 10.45 6.78
C ASN A 181 -10.35 11.74 7.45
N GLY A 182 -11.43 12.34 6.89
CA GLY A 182 -12.00 13.57 7.40
C GLY A 182 -11.19 14.83 7.10
N ARG A 183 -10.12 14.73 6.30
CA ARG A 183 -9.28 15.85 5.89
C ARG A 183 -9.42 16.12 4.40
N ARG A 184 -9.18 17.38 4.01
CA ARG A 184 -9.12 17.81 2.62
C ARG A 184 -7.69 18.24 2.30
N PHE A 185 -7.17 17.74 1.20
CA PHE A 185 -5.85 18.09 0.69
C PHE A 185 -6.03 18.88 -0.59
N GLY A 186 -5.68 20.16 -0.57
CA GLY A 186 -5.86 21.07 -1.69
C GLY A 186 -4.86 20.86 -2.83
N ASP A 187 -3.78 20.17 -2.57
CA ASP A 187 -2.70 19.87 -3.50
C ASP A 187 -1.92 18.60 -3.10
N ILE A 188 -1.14 18.10 -4.04
CA ILE A 188 -0.38 16.87 -3.89
C ILE A 188 0.79 17.02 -2.90
N GLU A 189 1.40 18.22 -2.81
CA GLU A 189 2.55 18.46 -1.93
C GLU A 189 2.14 18.39 -0.45
N THR A 190 0.97 18.96 -0.13
CA THR A 190 0.38 18.83 1.20
C THR A 190 0.12 17.37 1.55
N LEU A 191 -0.44 16.57 0.62
CA LEU A 191 -0.66 15.15 0.84
C LEU A 191 0.66 14.40 1.04
N ARG A 192 1.70 14.69 0.24
CA ARG A 192 3.05 14.12 0.38
C ARG A 192 3.65 14.38 1.76
N GLY A 193 3.61 15.63 2.19
CA GLY A 193 4.16 16.02 3.50
C GLY A 193 3.49 15.29 4.65
N GLU A 194 2.16 15.20 4.64
CA GLU A 194 1.40 14.57 5.71
C GLU A 194 1.57 13.05 5.74
N THR A 195 1.56 12.38 4.60
CA THR A 195 1.77 10.93 4.54
C THR A 195 3.21 10.53 4.89
N ALA A 196 4.20 11.35 4.50
CA ALA A 196 5.60 11.16 4.89
C ALA A 196 5.79 11.34 6.41
N ALA A 197 5.15 12.35 7.01
CA ALA A 197 5.19 12.58 8.45
C ALA A 197 4.56 11.40 9.21
N TRP A 198 3.41 10.89 8.74
CA TRP A 198 2.79 9.69 9.28
C TRP A 198 3.72 8.48 9.23
N ALA A 199 4.34 8.21 8.07
CA ALA A 199 5.26 7.08 7.91
C ALA A 199 6.47 7.20 8.85
N SER A 200 7.02 8.42 9.01
CA SER A 200 8.13 8.70 9.93
C SER A 200 7.74 8.41 11.39
N ASP A 201 6.55 8.85 11.82
CA ASP A 201 6.04 8.63 13.17
C ASP A 201 5.86 7.14 13.48
N VAL A 202 5.18 6.42 12.57
CA VAL A 202 4.93 4.98 12.72
C VAL A 202 6.24 4.18 12.71
N ASN A 203 7.19 4.55 11.85
CA ASN A 203 8.52 3.91 11.79
C ASN A 203 9.34 4.15 13.07
N SER A 204 9.10 5.24 13.80
CA SER A 204 9.79 5.49 15.06
C SER A 204 9.52 4.43 16.12
N THR A 205 8.38 3.75 16.05
CA THR A 205 7.98 2.68 16.96
C THR A 205 8.33 1.28 16.44
N GLN A 206 8.64 1.15 15.17
CA GLN A 206 8.99 -0.10 14.46
C GLN A 206 8.11 -1.30 14.82
N ARG A 207 6.80 -1.08 14.90
CA ARG A 207 5.85 -2.14 15.21
C ARG A 207 5.67 -3.07 14.02
N GLY A 208 6.25 -4.27 14.12
CA GLY A 208 6.06 -5.36 13.16
C GLY A 208 4.65 -5.96 13.21
N VAL A 209 4.33 -6.78 12.22
CA VAL A 209 3.11 -7.57 12.13
C VAL A 209 3.44 -9.00 12.53
N ASP A 210 2.64 -9.55 13.44
CA ASP A 210 2.67 -10.96 13.81
C ASP A 210 1.49 -11.66 13.09
N TRP A 211 1.80 -12.30 11.98
CA TRP A 211 0.80 -12.97 11.15
C TRP A 211 0.39 -14.30 11.77
N GLN A 212 -0.89 -14.49 12.06
CA GLN A 212 -1.39 -15.65 12.81
C GLN A 212 -2.04 -16.72 11.93
N MET A 213 -2.64 -16.32 10.79
CA MET A 213 -3.34 -17.26 9.92
C MET A 213 -2.36 -18.19 9.19
N LYS A 214 -2.67 -19.49 9.17
CA LYS A 214 -1.90 -20.54 8.51
C LYS A 214 -2.74 -21.27 7.47
N ILE A 215 -2.07 -22.10 6.64
CA ILE A 215 -2.73 -22.89 5.59
C ILE A 215 -3.75 -23.87 6.18
N ASP A 216 -3.49 -24.39 7.37
CA ASP A 216 -4.35 -25.41 8.02
C ASP A 216 -5.55 -24.79 8.78
N ASP A 217 -5.69 -23.48 8.83
CA ASP A 217 -6.79 -22.76 9.47
C ASP A 217 -8.01 -22.67 8.54
#